data_0f2c29304cf4514ccfe92c8f43a7bf8a
#
_entry.id   0f2c29304cf4514ccfe92c8f43a7bf8a
#
_cell.length_a   1.000
_cell.length_b   1.000
_cell.length_c   1.000
_cell.angle_alpha   90.00
_cell.angle_beta   90.00
_cell.angle_gamma   90.00
#
_symmetry.space_group_name_H-M   'P 1'
#
loop_
_entity.id
_entity.type
_entity.pdbx_description
1 polymer ?
#
loop_
_entity_poly.entity_id
_entity_poly.type
_entity_poly.pdbx_seq_one_letter_code
_entity_poly.pdbx_strand_id
1 'polypeptide(L)'
;MEYFITGIQQQIKTKQLICKMKNLYIHFIKRIFDVVVSLAAFICLIPVFIILIILLLITGHRRLFFVQKRVGYQEKIFKLIKFRSMTEAKDRDGNLLPDEKRLTSFGKLLRKSSLDELPQLLNVLKGDMSIIGPRPLLIEYLLLYSSEQKKRHLVRPGISGWAQVNGRNAISWEQKFKFDVWYVENISLILDKRILLLTIRRIIKPEGVNQAGHSTVEPFKG
;
A
#
# COMPACT_ATOMS: atom_id res chain seq x y z
N MET A 1 -28.17 23.08 35.62
CA MET A 1 -28.04 21.63 35.34
C MET A 1 -28.52 21.26 33.96
N GLU A 2 -29.69 21.73 33.49
CA GLU A 2 -30.24 21.43 32.15
C GLU A 2 -29.36 21.85 30.98
N TYR A 3 -28.77 23.06 31.01
CA TYR A 3 -27.86 23.53 29.95
C TYR A 3 -26.61 22.65 29.81
N PHE A 4 -26.11 22.08 30.87
CA PHE A 4 -24.97 21.18 30.86
C PHE A 4 -25.32 19.82 30.23
N ILE A 5 -26.47 19.27 30.55
CA ILE A 5 -27.01 18.01 29.99
C ILE A 5 -27.26 18.16 28.49
N THR A 6 -27.85 19.29 28.07
CA THR A 6 -28.13 19.58 26.65
C THR A 6 -26.82 19.67 25.82
N GLY A 7 -25.78 20.33 26.40
CA GLY A 7 -24.46 20.41 25.77
C GLY A 7 -23.79 19.04 25.57
N ILE A 8 -23.85 18.16 26.57
CA ILE A 8 -23.32 16.78 26.48
C ILE A 8 -24.08 15.98 25.42
N GLN A 9 -25.40 16.05 25.41
CA GLN A 9 -26.25 15.35 24.41
C GLN A 9 -25.93 15.82 22.99
N GLN A 10 -25.72 17.12 22.80
CA GLN A 10 -25.36 17.68 21.50
C GLN A 10 -23.96 17.21 21.04
N GLN A 11 -22.99 17.11 21.94
CA GLN A 11 -21.66 16.57 21.64
C GLN A 11 -21.73 15.06 21.26
N ILE A 12 -22.54 14.29 21.97
CA ILE A 12 -22.73 12.86 21.66
C ILE A 12 -23.37 12.69 20.29
N LYS A 13 -24.43 13.44 19.95
CA LYS A 13 -25.08 13.41 18.63
C LYS A 13 -24.09 13.79 17.52
N THR A 14 -23.27 14.81 17.74
CA THR A 14 -22.24 15.24 16.77
C THR A 14 -21.20 14.15 16.54
N LYS A 15 -20.68 13.50 17.60
CA LYS A 15 -19.74 12.38 17.49
C LYS A 15 -20.34 11.19 16.75
N GLN A 16 -21.60 10.85 17.04
CA GLN A 16 -22.32 9.77 16.34
C GLN A 16 -22.50 10.08 14.85
N LEU A 17 -22.84 11.32 14.50
CA LEU A 17 -22.99 11.75 13.11
C LEU A 17 -21.64 11.66 12.36
N ILE A 18 -20.56 12.15 12.95
CA ILE A 18 -19.21 12.06 12.38
C ILE A 18 -18.80 10.59 12.15
N CYS A 19 -19.07 9.72 13.13
CA CYS A 19 -18.77 8.29 13.00
C CYS A 19 -19.59 7.66 11.85
N LYS A 20 -20.88 7.99 11.72
CA LYS A 20 -21.74 7.50 10.64
C LYS A 20 -21.28 7.99 9.26
N MET A 21 -20.91 9.26 9.14
CA MET A 21 -20.37 9.84 7.91
C MET A 21 -19.03 9.20 7.52
N LYS A 22 -18.14 8.96 8.48
CA LYS A 22 -16.86 8.27 8.26
C LYS A 22 -17.07 6.85 7.77
N ASN A 23 -18.00 6.10 8.37
CA ASN A 23 -18.34 4.74 7.93
C ASN A 23 -18.93 4.73 6.51
N LEU A 24 -19.83 5.66 6.19
CA LEU A 24 -20.39 5.82 4.84
C LEU A 24 -19.27 6.09 3.82
N TYR A 25 -18.35 6.99 4.16
CA TYR A 25 -17.19 7.27 3.31
C TYR A 25 -16.34 6.01 3.07
N ILE A 26 -15.91 5.32 4.14
CA ILE A 26 -14.99 4.16 4.06
C ILE A 26 -15.62 3.00 3.26
N HIS A 27 -16.89 2.71 3.47
CA HIS A 27 -17.51 1.50 2.92
C HIS A 27 -18.14 1.71 1.54
N PHE A 28 -18.59 2.91 1.21
CA PHE A 28 -19.30 3.20 -0.04
C PHE A 28 -18.54 4.18 -0.94
N ILE A 29 -18.40 5.43 -0.53
CA ILE A 29 -17.86 6.49 -1.39
C ILE A 29 -16.42 6.16 -1.82
N LYS A 30 -15.57 5.79 -0.84
CA LYS A 30 -14.19 5.41 -1.11
C LYS A 30 -14.11 4.18 -2.01
N ARG A 31 -14.99 3.20 -1.81
CA ARG A 31 -15.00 1.98 -2.64
C ARG A 31 -15.38 2.26 -4.09
N ILE A 32 -16.41 3.10 -4.32
CA ILE A 32 -16.80 3.52 -5.67
C ILE A 32 -15.63 4.27 -6.32
N PHE A 33 -15.01 5.21 -5.61
CA PHE A 33 -13.83 5.93 -6.08
C PHE A 33 -12.68 4.99 -6.45
N ASP A 34 -12.36 4.03 -5.58
CA ASP A 34 -11.30 3.02 -5.81
C ASP A 34 -11.56 2.22 -7.09
N VAL A 35 -12.79 1.75 -7.30
CA VAL A 35 -13.17 0.96 -8.48
C VAL A 35 -13.08 1.81 -9.74
N VAL A 36 -13.71 2.99 -9.75
CA VAL A 36 -13.74 3.87 -10.92
C VAL A 36 -12.33 4.31 -11.35
N VAL A 37 -11.54 4.79 -10.37
CA VAL A 37 -10.18 5.25 -10.67
C VAL A 37 -9.26 4.09 -11.08
N SER A 38 -9.36 2.92 -10.42
CA SER A 38 -8.56 1.76 -10.78
C SER A 38 -8.91 1.21 -12.15
N LEU A 39 -10.20 1.18 -12.50
CA LEU A 39 -10.64 0.74 -13.83
C LEU A 39 -10.16 1.70 -14.92
N ALA A 40 -10.35 3.00 -14.72
CA ALA A 40 -9.86 4.02 -15.65
C ALA A 40 -8.33 3.95 -15.81
N ALA A 41 -7.59 3.88 -14.70
CA ALA A 41 -6.14 3.73 -14.71
C ALA A 41 -5.72 2.45 -15.42
N PHE A 42 -6.38 1.32 -15.17
CA PHE A 42 -6.07 0.04 -15.81
C PHE A 42 -6.24 0.13 -17.31
N ILE A 43 -7.36 0.70 -17.80
CA ILE A 43 -7.63 0.88 -19.24
C ILE A 43 -6.58 1.81 -19.87
N CYS A 44 -6.32 2.97 -19.27
CA CYS A 44 -5.34 3.93 -19.79
C CYS A 44 -3.92 3.37 -19.82
N LEU A 45 -3.58 2.49 -18.88
CA LEU A 45 -2.23 1.90 -18.75
C LEU A 45 -2.06 0.58 -19.51
N ILE A 46 -3.07 0.08 -20.24
CA ILE A 46 -2.94 -1.14 -21.07
C ILE A 46 -1.69 -1.11 -21.96
N PRO A 47 -1.39 -0.02 -22.72
CA PRO A 47 -0.18 0.02 -23.53
C PRO A 47 1.10 -0.13 -22.70
N VAL A 48 1.14 0.48 -21.51
CA VAL A 48 2.27 0.36 -20.57
C VAL A 48 2.41 -1.09 -20.08
N PHE A 49 1.29 -1.75 -19.72
CA PHE A 49 1.30 -3.17 -19.34
C PHE A 49 1.89 -4.05 -20.45
N ILE A 50 1.47 -3.84 -21.69
CA ILE A 50 1.97 -4.60 -22.86
C ILE A 50 3.49 -4.39 -23.00
N ILE A 51 3.95 -3.15 -23.00
CA ILE A 51 5.38 -2.82 -23.09
C ILE A 51 6.17 -3.49 -21.96
N LEU A 52 5.70 -3.40 -20.72
CA LEU A 52 6.38 -4.01 -19.57
C LEU A 52 6.43 -5.54 -19.68
N ILE A 53 5.37 -6.17 -20.16
CA ILE A 53 5.32 -7.62 -20.39
C ILE A 53 6.36 -8.02 -21.45
N ILE A 54 6.43 -7.31 -22.58
CA ILE A 54 7.40 -7.56 -23.64
C ILE A 54 8.83 -7.41 -23.11
N LEU A 55 9.11 -6.32 -22.37
CA LEU A 55 10.43 -6.07 -21.80
C LEU A 55 10.83 -7.13 -20.77
N LEU A 56 9.89 -7.60 -19.94
CA LEU A 56 10.14 -8.69 -18.99
C LEU A 56 10.47 -10.00 -19.73
N LEU A 57 9.77 -10.33 -20.82
CA LEU A 57 10.05 -11.52 -21.64
C LEU A 57 11.44 -11.44 -22.29
N ILE A 58 11.79 -10.29 -22.90
CA ILE A 58 13.09 -10.06 -23.53
C ILE A 58 14.24 -10.16 -22.50
N THR A 59 14.01 -9.69 -21.26
CA THR A 59 15.01 -9.79 -20.17
C THR A 59 15.08 -11.17 -19.53
N GLY A 60 14.43 -12.18 -20.10
CA GLY A 60 14.53 -13.59 -19.69
C GLY A 60 13.69 -13.99 -18.49
N HIS A 61 12.71 -13.17 -18.12
CA HIS A 61 11.79 -13.52 -17.02
C HIS A 61 10.73 -14.53 -17.51
N ARG A 62 10.89 -15.81 -17.16
CA ARG A 62 9.89 -16.86 -17.49
C ARG A 62 8.55 -16.66 -16.78
N ARG A 63 8.54 -16.02 -15.62
CA ARG A 63 7.35 -15.69 -14.83
C ARG A 63 7.24 -14.18 -14.70
N LEU A 64 6.18 -13.62 -15.27
CA LEU A 64 5.97 -12.16 -15.33
C LEU A 64 5.52 -11.56 -14.01
N PHE A 65 4.73 -12.30 -13.26
CA PHE A 65 4.15 -11.83 -12.01
C PHE A 65 4.80 -12.47 -10.79
N PHE A 66 4.93 -11.69 -9.75
CA PHE A 66 5.26 -12.09 -8.40
C PHE A 66 4.00 -11.99 -7.55
N VAL A 67 3.67 -13.08 -6.87
CA VAL A 67 2.49 -13.16 -6.00
C VAL A 67 2.94 -13.48 -4.60
N GLN A 68 2.52 -12.66 -3.61
CA GLN A 68 2.87 -12.86 -2.22
C GLN A 68 1.65 -12.66 -1.32
N LYS A 69 1.50 -13.53 -0.33
CA LYS A 69 0.46 -13.38 0.68
C LYS A 69 0.75 -12.17 1.56
N ARG A 70 -0.26 -11.36 1.83
CA ARG A 70 -0.19 -10.15 2.66
C ARG A 70 -1.41 -10.05 3.55
N VAL A 71 -1.28 -9.23 4.60
CA VAL A 71 -2.37 -8.93 5.53
C VAL A 71 -3.18 -7.76 5.00
N GLY A 72 -4.49 -7.95 4.91
CA GLY A 72 -5.46 -6.98 4.43
C GLY A 72 -6.42 -6.47 5.50
N TYR A 73 -7.60 -6.05 5.05
CA TYR A 73 -8.68 -5.56 5.90
C TYR A 73 -9.13 -6.62 6.90
N GLN A 74 -9.29 -6.22 8.18
CA GLN A 74 -9.65 -7.13 9.28
C GLN A 74 -8.74 -8.36 9.36
N GLU A 75 -7.44 -8.15 9.12
CA GLU A 75 -6.39 -9.19 9.15
C GLU A 75 -6.59 -10.33 8.13
N LYS A 76 -7.55 -10.22 7.21
CA LYS A 76 -7.76 -11.22 6.15
C LYS A 76 -6.58 -11.27 5.21
N ILE A 77 -6.08 -12.48 4.96
CA ILE A 77 -4.93 -12.70 4.09
C ILE A 77 -5.38 -12.68 2.63
N PHE A 78 -4.68 -11.92 1.80
CA PHE A 78 -4.90 -11.86 0.36
C PHE A 78 -3.61 -12.07 -0.42
N LYS A 79 -3.71 -12.28 -1.73
CA LYS A 79 -2.59 -12.44 -2.66
C LYS A 79 -2.29 -11.11 -3.34
N LEU A 80 -1.22 -10.45 -2.94
CA LEU A 80 -0.70 -9.25 -3.59
C LEU A 80 -0.02 -9.63 -4.90
N ILE A 81 -0.31 -8.91 -5.99
CA ILE A 81 0.22 -9.16 -7.32
C ILE A 81 1.13 -8.01 -7.73
N LYS A 82 2.35 -8.32 -8.21
CA LYS A 82 3.31 -7.36 -8.76
C LYS A 82 3.97 -7.88 -10.02
N PHE A 83 4.57 -7.01 -10.82
CA PHE A 83 5.53 -7.46 -11.82
C PHE A 83 6.80 -7.97 -11.13
N ARG A 84 7.38 -9.01 -11.71
CA ARG A 84 8.60 -9.63 -11.19
C ARG A 84 9.81 -8.77 -11.55
N SER A 85 10.48 -8.24 -10.56
CA SER A 85 11.67 -7.39 -10.71
C SER A 85 12.99 -8.13 -10.41
N MET A 86 12.91 -9.39 -9.93
CA MET A 86 14.05 -10.22 -9.54
C MET A 86 14.02 -11.54 -10.28
N THR A 87 15.19 -12.11 -10.54
CA THR A 87 15.35 -13.47 -11.07
C THR A 87 15.13 -14.53 -9.98
N GLU A 88 14.99 -15.79 -10.39
CA GLU A 88 14.98 -16.96 -9.49
C GLU A 88 16.37 -17.63 -9.45
N ALA A 89 17.44 -16.85 -9.61
CA ALA A 89 18.80 -17.37 -9.58
C ALA A 89 19.11 -18.01 -8.22
N LYS A 90 19.70 -19.21 -8.27
CA LYS A 90 20.01 -20.06 -7.12
C LYS A 90 21.50 -20.33 -7.05
N ASP A 91 21.97 -20.65 -5.85
CA ASP A 91 23.31 -21.19 -5.62
C ASP A 91 23.39 -22.69 -6.00
N ARG A 92 24.57 -23.32 -5.75
CA ARG A 92 24.80 -24.74 -6.03
C ARG A 92 23.95 -25.66 -5.18
N ASP A 93 23.52 -25.20 -4.01
CA ASP A 93 22.72 -25.96 -3.04
C ASP A 93 21.21 -25.80 -3.29
N GLY A 94 20.81 -25.02 -4.31
CA GLY A 94 19.41 -24.79 -4.69
C GLY A 94 18.72 -23.67 -3.90
N ASN A 95 19.44 -22.96 -3.02
CA ASN A 95 18.91 -21.78 -2.31
C ASN A 95 18.91 -20.56 -3.19
N LEU A 96 17.96 -19.65 -2.97
CA LEU A 96 17.93 -18.38 -3.70
C LEU A 96 19.15 -17.53 -3.37
N LEU A 97 19.78 -16.96 -4.39
CA LEU A 97 20.85 -15.99 -4.19
C LEU A 97 20.33 -14.75 -3.43
N PRO A 98 21.23 -13.99 -2.76
CA PRO A 98 20.87 -12.72 -2.11
C PRO A 98 20.16 -11.77 -3.08
N ASP A 99 19.27 -10.94 -2.55
CA ASP A 99 18.42 -10.03 -3.32
C ASP A 99 19.20 -9.12 -4.28
N GLU A 100 20.38 -8.66 -3.86
CA GLU A 100 21.27 -7.81 -4.68
C GLU A 100 21.72 -8.50 -5.96
N LYS A 101 21.99 -9.83 -5.90
CA LYS A 101 22.40 -10.63 -7.06
C LYS A 101 21.23 -11.04 -7.96
N ARG A 102 20.02 -11.04 -7.44
CA ARG A 102 18.78 -11.38 -8.18
C ARG A 102 18.10 -10.17 -8.81
N LEU A 103 18.34 -8.96 -8.27
CA LEU A 103 17.73 -7.74 -8.75
C LEU A 103 18.39 -7.27 -10.04
N THR A 104 17.68 -7.42 -11.17
CA THR A 104 18.17 -7.01 -12.50
C THR A 104 18.20 -5.49 -12.65
N SER A 105 18.98 -4.97 -13.61
CA SER A 105 18.98 -3.53 -13.93
C SER A 105 17.60 -3.02 -14.32
N PHE A 106 16.86 -3.80 -15.11
CA PHE A 106 15.46 -3.51 -15.44
C PHE A 106 14.57 -3.58 -14.20
N GLY A 107 14.77 -4.55 -13.33
CA GLY A 107 14.06 -4.66 -12.05
C GLY A 107 14.30 -3.46 -11.13
N LYS A 108 15.52 -2.91 -11.11
CA LYS A 108 15.83 -1.65 -10.39
C LYS A 108 15.02 -0.48 -10.95
N LEU A 109 14.93 -0.36 -12.28
CA LEU A 109 14.13 0.68 -12.94
C LEU A 109 12.64 0.55 -12.58
N LEU A 110 12.08 -0.68 -12.67
CA LEU A 110 10.69 -0.97 -12.30
C LEU A 110 10.38 -0.54 -10.87
N ARG A 111 11.24 -0.88 -9.90
CA ARG A 111 11.06 -0.50 -8.50
C ARG A 111 11.20 1.00 -8.25
N LYS A 112 12.18 1.64 -8.91
CA LYS A 112 12.40 3.09 -8.81
C LYS A 112 11.19 3.87 -9.32
N SER A 113 10.59 3.43 -10.43
CA SER A 113 9.39 4.04 -11.02
C SER A 113 8.08 3.57 -10.38
N SER A 114 8.12 2.56 -9.48
CA SER A 114 6.94 1.88 -8.92
C SER A 114 6.04 1.20 -9.97
N LEU A 115 6.53 1.00 -11.19
CA LEU A 115 5.80 0.30 -12.25
C LEU A 115 5.59 -1.19 -11.93
N ASP A 116 6.43 -1.78 -11.08
CA ASP A 116 6.23 -3.13 -10.57
C ASP A 116 4.93 -3.28 -9.78
N GLU A 117 4.37 -2.21 -9.24
CA GLU A 117 3.15 -2.21 -8.43
C GLU A 117 1.84 -2.05 -9.24
N LEU A 118 1.92 -1.74 -10.55
CA LEU A 118 0.74 -1.58 -11.40
C LEU A 118 -0.26 -2.75 -11.36
N PRO A 119 0.15 -4.03 -11.30
CA PRO A 119 -0.78 -5.14 -11.18
C PRO A 119 -1.64 -5.12 -9.90
N GLN A 120 -1.27 -4.34 -8.86
CA GLN A 120 -2.09 -4.17 -7.67
C GLN A 120 -3.42 -3.46 -7.96
N LEU A 121 -3.57 -2.76 -9.10
CA LEU A 121 -4.87 -2.27 -9.57
C LEU A 121 -5.90 -3.39 -9.63
N LEU A 122 -5.50 -4.62 -10.00
CA LEU A 122 -6.38 -5.79 -9.97
C LEU A 122 -6.78 -6.17 -8.55
N ASN A 123 -5.89 -6.02 -7.55
CA ASN A 123 -6.24 -6.22 -6.16
C ASN A 123 -7.25 -5.16 -5.66
N VAL A 124 -7.13 -3.91 -6.15
CA VAL A 124 -8.11 -2.86 -5.84
C VAL A 124 -9.47 -3.20 -6.47
N LEU A 125 -9.52 -3.56 -7.74
CA LEU A 125 -10.76 -3.94 -8.42
C LEU A 125 -11.44 -5.13 -7.75
N LYS A 126 -10.66 -6.12 -7.32
CA LYS A 126 -11.15 -7.29 -6.59
C LYS A 126 -11.69 -6.96 -5.19
N GLY A 127 -11.23 -5.88 -4.55
CA GLY A 127 -11.63 -5.46 -3.22
C GLY A 127 -10.69 -5.85 -2.10
N ASP A 128 -9.56 -6.48 -2.41
CA ASP A 128 -8.51 -6.81 -1.44
C ASP A 128 -7.80 -5.54 -0.95
N MET A 129 -7.69 -4.53 -1.82
CA MET A 129 -6.99 -3.27 -1.59
C MET A 129 -7.83 -2.04 -1.92
N SER A 130 -7.31 -0.89 -1.57
CA SER A 130 -7.73 0.46 -1.95
C SER A 130 -6.57 1.15 -2.69
N ILE A 131 -6.84 2.24 -3.38
CA ILE A 131 -5.78 3.11 -3.94
C ILE A 131 -4.98 3.73 -2.80
N ILE A 132 -5.68 4.24 -1.77
CA ILE A 132 -5.08 4.89 -0.60
C ILE A 132 -5.38 4.11 0.67
N GLY A 133 -4.33 3.78 1.42
CA GLY A 133 -4.43 3.06 2.69
C GLY A 133 -3.05 2.69 3.25
N PRO A 134 -2.96 2.08 4.44
CA PRO A 134 -1.73 1.54 4.98
C PRO A 134 -1.13 0.48 4.04
N ARG A 135 0.20 0.49 3.85
CA ARG A 135 0.87 -0.48 2.99
C ARG A 135 0.69 -1.91 3.52
N PRO A 136 0.30 -2.90 2.69
CA PRO A 136 0.13 -4.28 3.15
C PRO A 136 1.48 -4.90 3.50
N LEU A 137 1.62 -5.37 4.73
CA LEU A 137 2.86 -5.96 5.26
C LEU A 137 2.81 -7.50 5.28
N LEU A 138 3.92 -8.12 5.64
CA LEU A 138 4.09 -9.57 5.71
C LEU A 138 3.21 -10.19 6.80
N ILE A 139 2.83 -11.44 6.62
CA ILE A 139 1.97 -12.17 7.56
C ILE A 139 2.70 -12.37 8.89
N GLU A 140 4.00 -12.60 8.84
CA GLU A 140 4.86 -12.83 10.00
C GLU A 140 4.82 -11.66 11.00
N TYR A 141 4.49 -10.46 10.53
CA TYR A 141 4.40 -9.27 11.40
C TYR A 141 3.14 -9.23 12.25
N LEU A 142 2.10 -10.04 11.93
CA LEU A 142 0.84 -10.05 12.71
C LEU A 142 1.05 -10.34 14.19
N LEU A 143 1.98 -11.23 14.51
CA LEU A 143 2.28 -11.63 15.89
C LEU A 143 3.11 -10.57 16.65
N LEU A 144 3.74 -9.65 15.91
CA LEU A 144 4.62 -8.63 16.46
C LEU A 144 3.91 -7.30 16.73
N TYR A 145 2.67 -7.13 16.21
CA TYR A 145 1.95 -5.87 16.36
C TYR A 145 1.39 -5.68 17.77
N SER A 146 1.60 -4.49 18.31
CA SER A 146 0.83 -4.01 19.47
C SER A 146 -0.65 -3.82 19.10
N SER A 147 -1.53 -3.73 20.11
CA SER A 147 -2.95 -3.44 19.92
C SER A 147 -3.18 -2.13 19.14
N GLU A 148 -2.33 -1.14 19.36
CA GLU A 148 -2.38 0.14 18.64
C GLU A 148 -2.03 -0.03 17.16
N GLN A 149 -0.94 -0.74 16.86
CA GLN A 149 -0.49 -0.99 15.49
C GLN A 149 -1.48 -1.83 14.68
N LYS A 150 -2.25 -2.73 15.32
CA LYS A 150 -3.32 -3.53 14.68
C LYS A 150 -4.44 -2.66 14.11
N LYS A 151 -4.68 -1.45 14.62
CA LYS A 151 -5.68 -0.53 14.08
C LYS A 151 -5.50 -0.25 12.58
N ARG A 152 -4.28 -0.39 12.05
CA ARG A 152 -4.00 -0.25 10.61
C ARG A 152 -4.83 -1.19 9.72
N HIS A 153 -5.32 -2.30 10.26
CA HIS A 153 -6.15 -3.28 9.57
C HIS A 153 -7.66 -2.96 9.60
N LEU A 154 -8.08 -1.86 10.25
CA LEU A 154 -9.47 -1.42 10.25
C LEU A 154 -9.93 -0.80 8.91
N VAL A 155 -9.01 -0.61 7.97
CA VAL A 155 -9.28 -0.17 6.60
C VAL A 155 -8.57 -1.07 5.61
N ARG A 156 -8.98 -1.04 4.32
CA ARG A 156 -8.26 -1.76 3.27
C ARG A 156 -6.84 -1.22 3.11
N PRO A 157 -5.84 -2.09 2.92
CA PRO A 157 -4.49 -1.64 2.60
C PRO A 157 -4.47 -0.90 1.25
N GLY A 158 -3.54 0.04 1.09
CA GLY A 158 -3.42 0.88 -0.10
C GLY A 158 -2.22 0.56 -0.98
N ILE A 159 -2.32 0.90 -2.27
CA ILE A 159 -1.17 1.00 -3.18
C ILE A 159 -0.28 2.15 -2.70
N SER A 160 -0.89 3.29 -2.38
CA SER A 160 -0.24 4.42 -1.71
C SER A 160 -0.87 4.69 -0.35
N GLY A 161 -0.23 5.51 0.50
CA GLY A 161 -0.74 5.83 1.82
C GLY A 161 0.08 6.90 2.52
N TRP A 162 -0.36 7.32 3.69
CA TRP A 162 0.22 8.43 4.43
C TRP A 162 1.70 8.19 4.78
N ALA A 163 2.06 6.99 5.22
CA ALA A 163 3.45 6.63 5.49
C ALA A 163 4.31 6.64 4.22
N GLN A 164 3.78 6.19 3.08
CA GLN A 164 4.52 6.16 1.82
C GLN A 164 4.83 7.58 1.30
N VAL A 165 3.90 8.53 1.43
CA VAL A 165 4.15 9.90 0.97
C VAL A 165 4.96 10.75 1.94
N ASN A 166 5.08 10.34 3.23
CA ASN A 166 5.81 11.08 4.27
C ASN A 166 7.16 10.46 4.68
N GLY A 167 7.75 9.60 3.85
CA GLY A 167 9.11 9.13 4.12
C GLY A 167 9.44 7.76 3.53
N ARG A 168 8.43 6.96 3.11
CA ARG A 168 8.65 5.64 2.49
C ARG A 168 9.57 4.74 3.34
N ASN A 169 10.76 4.44 2.80
CA ASN A 169 11.74 3.56 3.43
C ASN A 169 12.76 4.32 4.30
N ALA A 170 12.76 5.66 4.27
CA ALA A 170 13.69 6.49 5.05
C ALA A 170 13.28 6.66 6.52
N ILE A 171 12.06 6.25 6.91
CA ILE A 171 11.54 6.37 8.27
C ILE A 171 11.54 5.02 9.00
N SER A 172 11.64 5.06 10.34
CA SER A 172 11.60 3.87 11.19
C SER A 172 10.25 3.13 11.10
N TRP A 173 10.23 1.86 11.54
CA TRP A 173 9.01 1.08 11.63
C TRP A 173 7.98 1.71 12.56
N GLU A 174 8.42 2.22 13.70
CA GLU A 174 7.56 2.92 14.65
C GLU A 174 6.88 4.13 14.00
N GLN A 175 7.64 4.95 13.25
CA GLN A 175 7.10 6.10 12.53
C GLN A 175 6.11 5.68 11.44
N LYS A 176 6.39 4.58 10.71
CA LYS A 176 5.44 4.03 9.71
C LYS A 176 4.11 3.66 10.36
N PHE A 177 4.15 2.95 11.49
CA PHE A 177 2.93 2.56 12.20
C PHE A 177 2.17 3.75 12.77
N LYS A 178 2.86 4.75 13.33
CA LYS A 178 2.23 6.00 13.76
C LYS A 178 1.49 6.69 12.61
N PHE A 179 2.11 6.76 11.43
CA PHE A 179 1.46 7.34 10.25
C PHE A 179 0.29 6.48 9.75
N ASP A 180 0.40 5.17 9.77
CA ASP A 180 -0.67 4.27 9.35
C ASP A 180 -1.90 4.38 10.28
N VAL A 181 -1.68 4.40 11.60
CA VAL A 181 -2.75 4.55 12.60
C VAL A 181 -3.37 5.93 12.49
N TRP A 182 -2.54 6.98 12.40
CA TRP A 182 -3.05 8.34 12.21
C TRP A 182 -3.93 8.47 10.97
N TYR A 183 -3.54 7.85 9.85
CA TYR A 183 -4.38 7.81 8.65
C TYR A 183 -5.74 7.15 8.93
N VAL A 184 -5.75 6.01 9.58
CA VAL A 184 -6.99 5.29 9.92
C VAL A 184 -7.93 6.14 10.78
N GLU A 185 -7.37 6.88 11.73
CA GLU A 185 -8.14 7.74 12.62
C GLU A 185 -8.66 9.01 11.93
N ASN A 186 -7.94 9.52 10.92
CA ASN A 186 -8.25 10.77 10.21
C ASN A 186 -8.74 10.56 8.77
N ILE A 187 -9.10 9.35 8.38
CA ILE A 187 -9.52 9.01 7.01
C ILE A 187 -10.68 9.89 6.56
N SER A 188 -10.51 10.53 5.40
CA SER A 188 -11.49 11.40 4.77
C SER A 188 -11.20 11.56 3.28
N LEU A 189 -12.20 12.00 2.51
CA LEU A 189 -12.03 12.29 1.08
C LEU A 189 -10.94 13.34 0.82
N ILE A 190 -10.85 14.36 1.67
CA ILE A 190 -9.85 15.44 1.54
C ILE A 190 -8.45 14.88 1.77
N LEU A 191 -8.28 14.04 2.79
CA LEU A 191 -6.99 13.40 3.09
C LEU A 191 -6.58 12.46 1.95
N ASP A 192 -7.49 11.66 1.44
CA ASP A 192 -7.21 10.75 0.32
C ASP A 192 -6.81 11.51 -0.95
N LYS A 193 -7.50 12.61 -1.30
CA LYS A 193 -7.09 13.50 -2.39
C LYS A 193 -5.69 14.08 -2.18
N ARG A 194 -5.38 14.53 -0.96
CA ARG A 194 -4.04 15.05 -0.61
C ARG A 194 -2.96 13.98 -0.80
N ILE A 195 -3.20 12.75 -0.32
CA ILE A 195 -2.25 11.64 -0.48
C ILE A 195 -2.06 11.30 -1.96
N LEU A 196 -3.13 11.28 -2.76
CA LEU A 196 -3.07 11.04 -4.19
C LEU A 196 -2.18 12.06 -4.91
N LEU A 197 -2.37 13.36 -4.63
CA LEU A 197 -1.55 14.43 -5.22
C LEU A 197 -0.08 14.30 -4.79
N LEU A 198 0.19 14.02 -3.52
CA LEU A 198 1.54 13.77 -3.04
C LEU A 198 2.17 12.52 -3.69
N THR A 199 1.37 11.48 -3.95
CA THR A 199 1.83 10.27 -4.65
C THR A 199 2.25 10.59 -6.07
N ILE A 200 1.45 11.35 -6.82
CA ILE A 200 1.80 11.79 -8.18
C ILE A 200 3.11 12.61 -8.16
N ARG A 201 3.24 13.54 -7.21
CA ARG A 201 4.49 14.31 -7.05
C ARG A 201 5.70 13.41 -6.78
N ARG A 202 5.54 12.37 -5.93
CA ARG A 202 6.61 11.41 -5.59
C ARG A 202 6.97 10.48 -6.75
N ILE A 203 6.05 10.20 -7.66
CA ILE A 203 6.33 9.46 -8.90
C ILE A 203 7.17 10.31 -9.85
N ILE A 204 6.85 11.60 -9.99
CA ILE A 204 7.58 12.53 -10.88
C ILE A 204 8.97 12.87 -10.29
N LYS A 205 9.06 13.05 -8.96
CA LYS A 205 10.31 13.32 -8.24
C LYS A 205 10.53 12.23 -7.17
N PRO A 206 11.14 11.09 -7.55
CA PRO A 206 11.35 9.97 -6.62
C PRO A 206 12.34 10.34 -5.51
N GLU A 207 11.88 10.29 -4.25
CA GLU A 207 12.68 10.49 -3.05
C GLU A 207 12.42 9.32 -2.07
N GLY A 208 13.43 8.94 -1.28
CA GLY A 208 13.30 7.93 -0.22
C GLY A 208 12.93 6.52 -0.71
N VAL A 209 13.30 6.16 -1.94
CA VAL A 209 12.98 4.84 -2.54
C VAL A 209 13.73 3.72 -1.83
N ASN A 210 15.00 3.93 -1.50
CA ASN A 210 15.83 2.96 -0.79
C ASN A 210 16.21 3.48 0.59
N GLN A 211 16.36 2.58 1.56
CA GLN A 211 17.03 2.85 2.81
C GLN A 211 18.54 2.96 2.52
N ALA A 212 19.22 3.93 3.14
CA ALA A 212 20.65 4.11 2.92
C ALA A 212 21.41 2.79 3.22
N GLY A 213 22.17 2.30 2.23
CA GLY A 213 22.99 1.09 2.38
C GLY A 213 22.28 -0.26 2.18
N HIS A 214 20.95 -0.29 1.95
CA HIS A 214 20.20 -1.55 1.78
C HIS A 214 19.39 -1.58 0.47
N SER A 215 19.42 -2.72 -0.23
CA SER A 215 18.58 -2.96 -1.42
C SER A 215 17.13 -3.26 -1.06
N THR A 216 16.85 -3.66 0.18
CA THR A 216 15.53 -3.93 0.76
C THR A 216 15.46 -3.33 2.18
N VAL A 217 14.23 -3.03 2.63
CA VAL A 217 14.00 -2.52 4.00
C VAL A 217 14.29 -3.62 5.01
N GLU A 218 14.96 -3.28 6.12
CA GLU A 218 15.15 -4.22 7.23
C GLU A 218 13.81 -4.77 7.72
N PRO A 219 13.74 -6.08 8.04
CA PRO A 219 12.53 -6.68 8.60
C PRO A 219 12.11 -6.02 9.92
N PHE A 220 10.79 -5.96 10.15
CA PHE A 220 10.25 -5.58 11.44
C PHE A 220 10.48 -6.72 12.44
N LYS A 221 11.00 -6.40 13.63
CA LYS A 221 11.36 -7.39 14.67
C LYS A 221 10.49 -7.29 15.94
N GLY A 222 9.52 -6.37 15.97
CA GLY A 222 8.71 -6.06 17.15
C GLY A 222 9.18 -4.83 17.90
#